data_cd607aeb3331a33c83027205db1349a7
#
_entry.id   cd607aeb3331a33c83027205db1349a7
#
_cell.length_a   1.000
_cell.length_b   1.000
_cell.length_c   1.000
_cell.angle_alpha   90.00
_cell.angle_beta   90.00
_cell.angle_gamma   90.00
#
_symmetry.space_group_name_H-M   'P 1'
#
loop_
_entity.id
_entity.type
_entity.pdbx_description
1 polymer ?
#
loop_
_entity_poly.entity_id
_entity_poly.type
_entity_poly.pdbx_seq_one_letter_code
_entity_poly.pdbx_strand_id
1 'polypeptide(L)'
;GTKRPLTENENAAMVTAQQFINIKDSQDKYLYTRDGMIFVYLRIHAISIDLFSKSEKNVLIKTLTAELSDIQYPFKFLALSRPVDISPLITEMGDMLKEAEEKRKEILRQEILQMGSYALSGEIVERQFYIAIWDKQDEGSERDMLKKASLLCEKFAAGGVVTDILTKKEIVRLVNLVNNPSYTHLEDAETSASIPTLKGVM
;
A
#
# COMPACT_ATOMS: atom_id res chain seq x y z
N GLY A 1 -38.12 10.31 -31.30
CA GLY A 1 -37.74 11.30 -30.33
C GLY A 1 -36.22 11.45 -30.36
N THR A 2 -35.76 12.57 -30.96
CA THR A 2 -34.33 12.94 -31.04
C THR A 2 -33.83 13.25 -29.64
N LYS A 3 -32.84 12.50 -29.14
CA LYS A 3 -32.17 12.79 -27.87
C LYS A 3 -31.47 14.14 -28.02
N ARG A 4 -31.76 15.08 -27.11
CA ARG A 4 -31.09 16.36 -26.98
C ARG A 4 -29.58 16.09 -26.73
N PRO A 5 -28.64 16.77 -27.43
CA PRO A 5 -27.24 16.68 -27.12
C PRO A 5 -26.98 17.21 -25.71
N LEU A 6 -26.19 16.45 -24.93
CA LEU A 6 -25.80 16.83 -23.58
C LEU A 6 -24.97 18.12 -23.62
N THR A 7 -25.16 18.99 -22.65
CA THR A 7 -24.35 20.21 -22.50
C THR A 7 -22.94 19.85 -22.01
N GLU A 8 -21.97 20.74 -22.23
CA GLU A 8 -20.58 20.53 -21.73
C GLU A 8 -20.53 20.23 -20.23
N ASN A 9 -21.40 20.86 -19.45
CA ASN A 9 -21.51 20.61 -18.01
C ASN A 9 -22.10 19.22 -17.67
N GLU A 10 -23.03 18.72 -18.47
CA GLU A 10 -23.58 17.37 -18.30
C GLU A 10 -22.57 16.30 -18.72
N ASN A 11 -21.75 16.58 -19.73
CA ASN A 11 -20.61 15.72 -20.09
C ASN A 11 -19.52 15.73 -19.02
N ALA A 12 -19.22 16.86 -18.40
CA ALA A 12 -18.28 16.97 -17.31
C ALA A 12 -18.75 16.19 -16.04
N ALA A 13 -20.06 16.19 -15.78
CA ALA A 13 -20.65 15.43 -14.67
C ALA A 13 -20.62 13.90 -14.87
N MET A 14 -20.44 13.43 -16.11
CA MET A 14 -20.29 12.01 -16.45
C MET A 14 -18.84 11.50 -16.35
N VAL A 15 -17.87 12.37 -16.07
CA VAL A 15 -16.48 11.98 -15.83
C VAL A 15 -16.43 11.23 -14.51
N THR A 16 -16.19 9.92 -14.56
CA THR A 16 -16.06 9.10 -13.36
C THR A 16 -14.82 9.49 -12.57
N ALA A 17 -14.84 9.31 -11.24
CA ALA A 17 -13.68 9.55 -10.38
C ALA A 17 -12.40 8.85 -10.90
N GLN A 18 -12.55 7.70 -11.55
CA GLN A 18 -11.45 6.96 -12.20
C GLN A 18 -10.80 7.73 -13.36
N GLN A 19 -11.49 8.69 -13.98
CA GLN A 19 -10.91 9.51 -15.04
C GLN A 19 -10.01 10.63 -14.51
N PHE A 20 -10.18 11.03 -13.24
CA PHE A 20 -9.29 11.99 -12.58
C PHE A 20 -8.01 11.33 -12.07
N ILE A 21 -8.04 10.01 -11.84
CA ILE A 21 -6.87 9.25 -11.40
C ILE A 21 -6.12 8.80 -12.65
N ASN A 22 -4.83 9.11 -12.75
CA ASN A 22 -3.96 8.74 -13.88
C ASN A 22 -3.62 7.24 -13.91
N ILE A 23 -4.50 6.38 -13.42
CA ILE A 23 -4.35 4.93 -13.40
C ILE A 23 -5.16 4.33 -14.54
N LYS A 24 -4.51 3.49 -15.34
CA LYS A 24 -5.13 2.73 -16.43
C LYS A 24 -5.51 1.33 -15.98
N ASP A 25 -4.57 0.59 -15.41
CA ASP A 25 -4.75 -0.81 -14.99
C ASP A 25 -3.67 -1.23 -13.97
N SER A 26 -3.89 -2.36 -13.31
CA SER A 26 -2.89 -3.03 -12.49
C SER A 26 -2.91 -4.52 -12.79
N GLN A 27 -1.76 -5.07 -13.19
CA GLN A 27 -1.59 -6.48 -13.52
C GLN A 27 -0.36 -7.04 -12.81
N ASP A 28 -0.53 -8.18 -12.12
CA ASP A 28 0.51 -8.84 -11.35
C ASP A 28 1.22 -7.90 -10.37
N LYS A 29 2.41 -7.42 -10.71
CA LYS A 29 3.27 -6.54 -9.90
C LYS A 29 3.39 -5.13 -10.47
N TYR A 30 2.59 -4.81 -11.49
CA TYR A 30 2.70 -3.58 -12.25
C TYR A 30 1.46 -2.71 -12.12
N LEU A 31 1.68 -1.40 -12.08
CA LEU A 31 0.65 -0.40 -12.24
C LEU A 31 0.92 0.38 -13.53
N TYR A 32 -0.08 0.47 -14.38
CA TYR A 32 -0.01 1.20 -15.64
C TYR A 32 -0.80 2.50 -15.53
N THR A 33 -0.22 3.57 -16.07
CA THR A 33 -0.87 4.87 -16.10
C THR A 33 -1.37 5.21 -17.50
N ARG A 34 -2.27 6.18 -17.59
CA ARG A 34 -2.89 6.62 -18.86
C ARG A 34 -1.91 7.37 -19.75
N ASP A 35 -0.91 8.01 -19.14
CA ASP A 35 0.18 8.71 -19.83
C ASP A 35 1.32 7.77 -20.27
N GLY A 36 1.09 6.44 -20.20
CA GLY A 36 2.02 5.45 -20.73
C GLY A 36 3.22 5.17 -19.84
N MET A 37 3.08 5.29 -18.53
CA MET A 37 4.11 4.89 -17.58
C MET A 37 3.77 3.53 -16.96
N ILE A 38 4.81 2.79 -16.57
CA ILE A 38 4.73 1.58 -15.78
C ILE A 38 5.42 1.81 -14.43
N PHE A 39 4.75 1.39 -13.35
CA PHE A 39 5.26 1.48 -11.99
C PHE A 39 5.39 0.12 -11.35
N VAL A 40 6.42 -0.04 -10.53
CA VAL A 40 6.57 -1.14 -9.57
C VAL A 40 6.78 -0.53 -8.20
N TYR A 41 6.13 -1.11 -7.20
CA TYR A 41 6.22 -0.67 -5.82
C TYR A 41 6.87 -1.73 -4.94
N LEU A 42 7.72 -1.29 -4.04
CA LEU A 42 8.31 -2.13 -3.00
C LEU A 42 7.84 -1.63 -1.64
N ARG A 43 7.55 -2.56 -0.73
CA ARG A 43 7.35 -2.26 0.70
C ARG A 43 8.68 -2.38 1.41
N ILE A 44 8.99 -1.42 2.28
CA ILE A 44 10.13 -1.49 3.21
C ILE A 44 9.58 -1.96 4.55
N HIS A 45 10.11 -3.08 5.06
CA HIS A 45 9.78 -3.51 6.41
C HIS A 45 10.53 -2.66 7.43
N ALA A 46 9.79 -2.19 8.44
CA ALA A 46 10.37 -1.38 9.51
C ALA A 46 11.43 -2.18 10.28
N ILE A 47 12.57 -1.55 10.56
CA ILE A 47 13.59 -2.05 11.46
C ILE A 47 13.55 -1.25 12.76
N SER A 48 13.69 -1.94 13.88
CA SER A 48 13.76 -1.32 15.21
C SER A 48 15.14 -0.71 15.44
N ILE A 49 15.41 0.41 14.76
CA ILE A 49 16.70 1.12 14.86
C ILE A 49 17.03 1.63 16.28
N ASP A 50 16.03 1.72 17.15
CA ASP A 50 16.23 2.10 18.54
C ASP A 50 17.03 1.06 19.33
N LEU A 51 17.01 -0.20 18.88
CA LEU A 51 17.81 -1.28 19.45
C LEU A 51 19.28 -1.26 18.98
N PHE A 52 19.60 -0.45 17.97
CA PHE A 52 20.93 -0.36 17.40
C PHE A 52 21.81 0.62 18.18
N SER A 53 23.04 0.25 18.42
CA SER A 53 24.08 1.15 18.89
C SER A 53 24.35 2.26 17.84
N LYS A 54 24.99 3.33 18.26
CA LYS A 54 25.41 4.40 17.34
C LYS A 54 26.33 3.91 16.21
N SER A 55 27.17 2.92 16.52
CA SER A 55 28.07 2.31 15.52
C SER A 55 27.28 1.52 14.48
N GLU A 56 26.34 0.70 14.89
CA GLU A 56 25.49 -0.10 13.99
C GLU A 56 24.62 0.79 13.09
N LYS A 57 24.05 1.87 13.63
CA LYS A 57 23.31 2.87 12.84
C LYS A 57 24.21 3.50 11.76
N ASN A 58 25.45 3.85 12.11
CA ASN A 58 26.39 4.42 11.16
C ASN A 58 26.80 3.41 10.07
N VAL A 59 26.99 2.15 10.41
CA VAL A 59 27.30 1.09 9.44
C VAL A 59 26.12 0.91 8.49
N LEU A 60 24.89 0.79 9.00
CA LEU A 60 23.66 0.69 8.19
C LEU A 60 23.55 1.86 7.18
N ILE A 61 23.69 3.10 7.66
CA ILE A 61 23.59 4.29 6.80
C ILE A 61 24.68 4.28 5.72
N LYS A 62 25.93 3.98 6.07
CA LYS A 62 27.04 3.92 5.10
C LYS A 62 26.81 2.83 4.06
N THR A 63 26.38 1.64 4.49
CA THR A 63 26.10 0.54 3.57
C THR A 63 24.98 0.90 2.60
N LEU A 64 23.83 1.36 3.10
CA LEU A 64 22.73 1.78 2.25
C LEU A 64 23.11 2.93 1.31
N THR A 65 23.87 3.89 1.80
CA THR A 65 24.36 4.99 0.95
C THR A 65 25.25 4.48 -0.18
N ALA A 66 26.16 3.57 0.10
CA ALA A 66 27.02 2.96 -0.92
C ALA A 66 26.22 2.15 -1.92
N GLU A 67 25.31 1.28 -1.46
CA GLU A 67 24.50 0.43 -2.31
C GLU A 67 23.51 1.20 -3.21
N LEU A 68 22.98 2.32 -2.72
CA LEU A 68 22.02 3.13 -3.47
C LEU A 68 22.69 4.18 -4.38
N SER A 69 23.98 4.43 -4.22
CA SER A 69 24.69 5.50 -4.93
C SER A 69 24.84 5.29 -6.44
N ASP A 70 24.77 4.06 -6.92
CA ASP A 70 24.90 3.69 -8.33
C ASP A 70 23.55 3.53 -9.06
N ILE A 71 22.43 3.79 -8.37
CA ILE A 71 21.11 3.75 -8.98
C ILE A 71 20.94 4.93 -9.93
N GLN A 72 20.73 4.64 -11.23
CA GLN A 72 20.61 5.65 -12.28
C GLN A 72 19.17 5.81 -12.81
N TYR A 73 18.20 5.10 -12.25
CA TYR A 73 16.80 5.23 -12.63
C TYR A 73 16.00 5.97 -11.56
N PRO A 74 14.89 6.61 -11.94
CA PRO A 74 14.10 7.38 -10.99
C PRO A 74 13.42 6.48 -9.96
N PHE A 75 13.47 6.87 -8.70
CA PHE A 75 12.72 6.25 -7.63
C PHE A 75 12.26 7.29 -6.61
N LYS A 76 11.23 6.96 -5.85
CA LYS A 76 10.64 7.83 -4.83
C LYS A 76 10.33 7.04 -3.58
N PHE A 77 10.71 7.58 -2.43
CA PHE A 77 10.25 7.09 -1.13
C PHE A 77 8.87 7.67 -0.81
N LEU A 78 7.98 6.80 -0.33
CA LEU A 78 6.66 7.15 0.15
C LEU A 78 6.54 6.73 1.60
N ALA A 79 6.13 7.64 2.47
CA ALA A 79 5.79 7.36 3.86
C ALA A 79 4.30 7.66 4.02
N LEU A 80 3.51 6.63 4.28
CA LEU A 80 2.06 6.72 4.38
C LEU A 80 1.62 6.29 5.76
N SER A 81 0.70 7.05 6.35
CA SER A 81 0.04 6.66 7.59
C SER A 81 -1.26 5.93 7.25
N ARG A 82 -1.50 4.80 7.90
CA ARG A 82 -2.78 4.09 7.82
C ARG A 82 -3.27 3.74 9.21
N PRO A 83 -4.57 3.60 9.41
CA PRO A 83 -5.10 3.02 10.64
C PRO A 83 -4.49 1.63 10.87
N VAL A 84 -4.17 1.33 12.12
CA VAL A 84 -3.65 0.00 12.48
C VAL A 84 -4.76 -1.02 12.36
N ASP A 85 -4.50 -2.14 11.69
CA ASP A 85 -5.42 -3.27 11.69
C ASP A 85 -5.30 -4.03 13.02
N ILE A 86 -6.27 -3.85 13.89
CA ILE A 86 -6.36 -4.54 15.19
C ILE A 86 -7.22 -5.79 15.13
N SER A 87 -7.77 -6.16 13.96
CA SER A 87 -8.64 -7.35 13.82
C SER A 87 -7.98 -8.64 14.31
N PRO A 88 -6.68 -8.92 14.05
CA PRO A 88 -6.00 -10.09 14.58
C PRO A 88 -5.99 -10.10 16.11
N LEU A 89 -5.72 -8.95 16.74
CA LEU A 89 -5.67 -8.82 18.18
C LEU A 89 -7.06 -9.03 18.81
N ILE A 90 -8.11 -8.44 18.22
CA ILE A 90 -9.50 -8.66 18.66
C ILE A 90 -9.89 -10.13 18.54
N THR A 91 -9.46 -10.82 17.47
CA THR A 91 -9.72 -12.26 17.28
C THR A 91 -9.04 -13.08 18.37
N GLU A 92 -7.77 -12.84 18.63
CA GLU A 92 -7.00 -13.51 19.70
C GLU A 92 -7.65 -13.30 21.08
N MET A 93 -8.01 -12.06 21.40
CA MET A 93 -8.71 -11.74 22.67
C MET A 93 -10.08 -12.41 22.73
N GLY A 94 -10.80 -12.53 21.61
CA GLY A 94 -12.06 -13.24 21.51
C GLY A 94 -11.90 -14.75 21.79
N ASP A 95 -10.81 -15.35 21.35
CA ASP A 95 -10.51 -16.76 21.66
C ASP A 95 -10.11 -16.92 23.13
N MET A 96 -9.31 -16.02 23.69
CA MET A 96 -9.02 -15.98 25.13
C MET A 96 -10.28 -15.82 25.97
N LEU A 97 -11.25 -15.04 25.50
CA LEU A 97 -12.53 -14.83 26.19
C LEU A 97 -13.35 -16.12 26.31
N LYS A 98 -13.30 -17.02 25.29
CA LYS A 98 -14.02 -18.30 25.32
C LYS A 98 -13.50 -19.24 26.41
N GLU A 99 -12.20 -19.21 26.66
CA GLU A 99 -11.50 -20.10 27.60
C GLU A 99 -11.35 -19.52 29.03
N ALA A 100 -11.66 -18.22 29.20
CA ALA A 100 -11.41 -17.52 30.45
C ALA A 100 -12.47 -17.85 31.54
N GLU A 101 -12.08 -17.76 32.82
CA GLU A 101 -13.00 -17.76 33.96
C GLU A 101 -13.85 -16.49 34.01
N GLU A 102 -15.03 -16.56 34.64
CA GLU A 102 -16.04 -15.48 34.64
C GLU A 102 -15.49 -14.10 35.04
N LYS A 103 -14.65 -14.03 36.06
CA LYS A 103 -14.01 -12.76 36.48
C LYS A 103 -13.09 -12.16 35.41
N ARG A 104 -12.38 -13.00 34.66
CA ARG A 104 -11.48 -12.59 33.60
C ARG A 104 -12.24 -12.23 32.33
N LYS A 105 -13.39 -12.86 32.08
CA LYS A 105 -14.25 -12.56 30.93
C LYS A 105 -14.71 -11.12 30.91
N GLU A 106 -15.09 -10.57 32.07
CA GLU A 106 -15.56 -9.19 32.16
C GLU A 106 -14.46 -8.20 31.77
N ILE A 107 -13.23 -8.43 32.25
CA ILE A 107 -12.06 -7.60 31.90
C ILE A 107 -11.79 -7.68 30.40
N LEU A 108 -11.73 -8.89 29.85
CA LEU A 108 -11.48 -9.08 28.41
C LEU A 108 -12.54 -8.44 27.53
N ARG A 109 -13.83 -8.48 27.93
CA ARG A 109 -14.90 -7.78 27.20
C ARG A 109 -14.70 -6.27 27.18
N GLN A 110 -14.32 -5.68 28.31
CA GLN A 110 -14.04 -4.25 28.40
C GLN A 110 -12.82 -3.87 27.56
N GLU A 111 -11.76 -4.66 27.58
CA GLU A 111 -10.57 -4.44 26.76
C GLU A 111 -10.89 -4.52 25.27
N ILE A 112 -11.67 -5.52 24.82
CA ILE A 112 -12.12 -5.65 23.42
C ILE A 112 -12.92 -4.45 22.98
N LEU A 113 -13.87 -3.98 23.82
CA LEU A 113 -14.69 -2.80 23.53
C LEU A 113 -13.84 -1.53 23.44
N GLN A 114 -12.88 -1.36 24.36
CA GLN A 114 -11.99 -0.22 24.36
C GLN A 114 -11.08 -0.21 23.12
N MET A 115 -10.48 -1.35 22.76
CA MET A 115 -9.68 -1.48 21.54
C MET A 115 -10.50 -1.22 20.29
N GLY A 116 -11.72 -1.76 20.23
CA GLY A 116 -12.65 -1.49 19.13
C GLY A 116 -12.95 0.01 18.96
N SER A 117 -13.10 0.74 20.07
CA SER A 117 -13.30 2.19 20.02
C SER A 117 -12.09 2.95 19.49
N TYR A 118 -10.87 2.55 19.85
CA TYR A 118 -9.64 3.14 19.33
C TYR A 118 -9.45 2.87 17.83
N ALA A 119 -9.79 1.67 17.36
CA ALA A 119 -9.74 1.37 15.92
C ALA A 119 -10.71 2.25 15.12
N LEU A 120 -11.91 2.45 15.64
CA LEU A 120 -12.93 3.28 14.97
C LEU A 120 -12.61 4.78 15.02
N SER A 121 -11.89 5.25 16.05
CA SER A 121 -11.49 6.66 16.15
C SER A 121 -10.44 7.07 15.10
N GLY A 122 -9.71 6.10 14.52
CA GLY A 122 -8.60 6.38 13.61
C GLY A 122 -7.40 7.05 14.29
N GLU A 123 -7.36 7.08 15.62
CA GLU A 123 -6.28 7.72 16.40
C GLU A 123 -4.98 6.90 16.37
N ILE A 124 -5.10 5.58 16.25
CA ILE A 124 -3.95 4.69 16.17
C ILE A 124 -3.58 4.49 14.72
N VAL A 125 -2.46 5.05 14.31
CA VAL A 125 -1.93 4.92 12.94
C VAL A 125 -0.54 4.30 12.95
N GLU A 126 -0.28 3.46 11.97
CA GLU A 126 1.06 2.98 11.65
C GLU A 126 1.62 3.70 10.44
N ARG A 127 2.93 3.88 10.39
CA ARG A 127 3.62 4.36 9.19
C ARG A 127 4.12 3.19 8.39
N GLN A 128 3.74 3.17 7.13
CA GLN A 128 4.25 2.22 6.15
C GLN A 128 5.14 2.96 5.15
N PHE A 129 6.24 2.31 4.77
CA PHE A 129 7.23 2.87 3.88
C PHE A 129 7.27 2.07 2.59
N TYR A 130 7.27 2.79 1.48
CA TYR A 130 7.31 2.21 0.16
C TYR A 130 8.34 2.90 -0.71
N ILE A 131 8.77 2.21 -1.75
CA ILE A 131 9.56 2.76 -2.84
C ILE A 131 8.74 2.58 -4.12
N ALA A 132 8.57 3.65 -4.87
CA ALA A 132 8.06 3.60 -6.23
C ALA A 132 9.23 3.75 -7.20
N ILE A 133 9.29 2.88 -8.18
CA ILE A 133 10.13 3.02 -9.36
C ILE A 133 9.24 3.05 -10.60
N TRP A 134 9.63 3.77 -11.64
CA TRP A 134 8.83 3.92 -12.84
C TRP A 134 9.69 4.11 -14.08
N ASP A 135 9.09 3.79 -15.23
CA ASP A 135 9.67 4.02 -16.54
C ASP A 135 8.54 4.19 -17.57
N LYS A 136 8.89 4.51 -18.81
CA LYS A 136 7.93 4.49 -19.91
C LYS A 136 7.51 3.06 -20.21
N GLN A 137 6.23 2.87 -20.54
CA GLN A 137 5.71 1.59 -20.97
C GLN A 137 6.07 1.36 -22.43
N ASP A 138 6.95 0.39 -22.69
CA ASP A 138 7.32 -0.08 -24.01
C ASP A 138 7.49 -1.61 -24.02
N GLU A 139 7.91 -2.18 -25.15
CA GLU A 139 8.15 -3.62 -25.27
C GLU A 139 9.29 -4.06 -24.35
N GLY A 140 9.01 -5.00 -23.45
CA GLY A 140 9.98 -5.53 -22.48
C GLY A 140 10.13 -4.71 -21.19
N SER A 141 9.47 -3.55 -21.06
CA SER A 141 9.55 -2.70 -19.87
C SER A 141 9.18 -3.43 -18.58
N GLU A 142 8.21 -4.35 -18.62
CA GLU A 142 7.82 -5.16 -17.46
C GLU A 142 8.98 -5.97 -16.89
N ARG A 143 9.69 -6.70 -17.77
CA ARG A 143 10.83 -7.51 -17.36
C ARG A 143 11.97 -6.65 -16.81
N ASP A 144 12.22 -5.52 -17.44
CA ASP A 144 13.29 -4.62 -17.01
C ASP A 144 12.93 -3.93 -15.68
N MET A 145 11.69 -3.54 -15.50
CA MET A 145 11.20 -3.02 -14.23
C MET A 145 11.30 -4.02 -13.09
N LEU A 146 10.97 -5.30 -13.36
CA LEU A 146 11.09 -6.34 -12.34
C LEU A 146 12.55 -6.60 -11.96
N LYS A 147 13.49 -6.57 -12.94
CA LYS A 147 14.93 -6.67 -12.66
C LYS A 147 15.42 -5.50 -11.81
N LYS A 148 15.03 -4.26 -12.13
CA LYS A 148 15.35 -3.06 -11.35
C LYS A 148 14.82 -3.20 -9.92
N ALA A 149 13.58 -3.66 -9.75
CA ALA A 149 12.96 -3.87 -8.44
C ALA A 149 13.69 -4.96 -7.63
N SER A 150 14.02 -6.10 -8.25
CA SER A 150 14.74 -7.18 -7.58
C SER A 150 16.14 -6.75 -7.14
N LEU A 151 16.88 -6.06 -8.02
CA LEU A 151 18.18 -5.51 -7.67
C LEU A 151 18.08 -4.52 -6.51
N LEU A 152 17.04 -3.70 -6.48
CA LEU A 152 16.80 -2.77 -5.38
C LEU A 152 16.55 -3.49 -4.08
N CYS A 153 15.76 -4.60 -4.08
CA CYS A 153 15.60 -5.47 -2.92
C CYS A 153 16.93 -6.02 -2.41
N GLU A 154 17.79 -6.49 -3.31
CA GLU A 154 19.13 -7.01 -2.95
C GLU A 154 20.00 -5.94 -2.30
N LYS A 155 20.00 -4.72 -2.83
CA LYS A 155 20.73 -3.58 -2.27
C LYS A 155 20.25 -3.19 -0.87
N PHE A 156 18.95 -3.20 -0.64
CA PHE A 156 18.40 -2.99 0.71
C PHE A 156 18.75 -4.13 1.65
N ALA A 157 18.69 -5.37 1.17
CA ALA A 157 19.05 -6.55 1.95
C ALA A 157 20.54 -6.54 2.38
N ALA A 158 21.46 -6.04 1.53
CA ALA A 158 22.85 -5.84 1.87
C ALA A 158 23.04 -4.88 3.07
N GLY A 159 22.13 -3.90 3.23
CA GLY A 159 22.05 -3.04 4.41
C GLY A 159 21.24 -3.63 5.58
N GLY A 160 20.76 -4.89 5.47
CA GLY A 160 19.95 -5.51 6.51
C GLY A 160 18.48 -5.04 6.54
N VAL A 161 18.02 -4.40 5.47
CA VAL A 161 16.65 -3.91 5.34
C VAL A 161 15.86 -4.84 4.42
N VAL A 162 14.80 -5.44 4.95
CA VAL A 162 13.92 -6.32 4.17
C VAL A 162 12.95 -5.48 3.34
N THR A 163 12.82 -5.83 2.07
CA THR A 163 11.87 -5.20 1.15
C THR A 163 11.17 -6.26 0.31
N ASP A 164 9.89 -6.04 0.00
CA ASP A 164 9.08 -6.92 -0.84
C ASP A 164 8.47 -6.16 -2.00
N ILE A 165 8.46 -6.76 -3.18
CA ILE A 165 7.76 -6.22 -4.36
C ILE A 165 6.27 -6.46 -4.15
N LEU A 166 5.46 -5.42 -4.28
CA LEU A 166 4.01 -5.50 -4.07
C LEU A 166 3.33 -6.35 -5.16
N THR A 167 2.37 -7.14 -4.70
CA THR A 167 1.41 -7.84 -5.55
C THR A 167 0.30 -6.89 -6.02
N LYS A 168 -0.48 -7.30 -7.03
CA LYS A 168 -1.64 -6.54 -7.51
C LYS A 168 -2.58 -6.10 -6.38
N LYS A 169 -2.91 -7.01 -5.45
CA LYS A 169 -3.80 -6.71 -4.32
C LYS A 169 -3.22 -5.61 -3.42
N GLU A 170 -1.94 -5.67 -3.16
CA GLU A 170 -1.24 -4.67 -2.33
C GLU A 170 -1.09 -3.32 -3.06
N ILE A 171 -0.87 -3.33 -4.38
CA ILE A 171 -0.85 -2.11 -5.19
C ILE A 171 -2.21 -1.41 -5.14
N VAL A 172 -3.32 -2.16 -5.28
CA VAL A 172 -4.67 -1.59 -5.18
C VAL A 172 -4.89 -0.97 -3.80
N ARG A 173 -4.49 -1.67 -2.73
CA ARG A 173 -4.55 -1.13 -1.36
C ARG A 173 -3.72 0.15 -1.20
N LEU A 174 -2.50 0.17 -1.73
CA LEU A 174 -1.62 1.34 -1.69
C LEU A 174 -2.27 2.54 -2.40
N VAL A 175 -2.82 2.32 -3.59
CA VAL A 175 -3.51 3.35 -4.37
C VAL A 175 -4.72 3.89 -3.61
N ASN A 176 -5.51 3.02 -3.01
CA ASN A 176 -6.67 3.41 -2.21
C ASN A 176 -6.23 4.23 -0.98
N LEU A 177 -5.19 3.81 -0.28
CA LEU A 177 -4.63 4.54 0.85
C LEU A 177 -4.19 5.95 0.48
N VAL A 178 -3.58 6.12 -0.70
CA VAL A 178 -3.16 7.44 -1.19
C VAL A 178 -4.34 8.32 -1.57
N ASN A 179 -5.36 7.74 -2.22
CA ASN A 179 -6.50 8.51 -2.74
C ASN A 179 -7.62 8.74 -1.71
N ASN A 180 -7.76 7.81 -0.76
CA ASN A 180 -8.85 7.82 0.24
C ASN A 180 -8.34 7.50 1.64
N PRO A 181 -7.47 8.30 2.24
CA PRO A 181 -6.81 7.96 3.51
C PRO A 181 -7.80 7.74 4.68
N SER A 182 -8.99 8.34 4.61
CA SER A 182 -10.01 8.24 5.66
C SER A 182 -10.84 6.95 5.64
N TYR A 183 -10.81 6.16 4.56
CA TYR A 183 -11.65 4.97 4.39
C TYR A 183 -10.88 3.65 4.43
N THR A 184 -9.59 3.68 4.67
CA THR A 184 -8.72 2.48 4.58
C THR A 184 -9.00 1.43 5.65
N HIS A 185 -9.68 1.78 6.73
CA HIS A 185 -10.14 0.86 7.78
C HIS A 185 -11.29 -0.07 7.34
N LEU A 186 -11.98 0.25 6.24
CA LEU A 186 -13.09 -0.56 5.72
C LEU A 186 -12.64 -1.65 4.73
N GLU A 187 -11.38 -1.64 4.32
CA GLU A 187 -10.89 -2.51 3.23
C GLU A 187 -10.41 -3.90 3.68
N ASP A 188 -10.20 -4.12 4.96
CA ASP A 188 -9.77 -5.42 5.48
C ASP A 188 -10.91 -6.45 5.57
N ALA A 189 -12.18 -6.02 5.47
CA ALA A 189 -13.32 -6.91 5.24
C ALA A 189 -13.39 -7.24 3.74
N GLU A 190 -12.96 -8.44 3.35
CA GLU A 190 -13.16 -9.20 2.08
C GLU A 190 -13.85 -8.47 0.90
N THR A 191 -13.62 -7.20 0.71
CA THR A 191 -14.10 -6.50 -0.46
C THR A 191 -13.14 -6.83 -1.60
N SER A 192 -13.51 -7.82 -2.41
CA SER A 192 -12.98 -7.97 -3.75
C SER A 192 -13.33 -6.70 -4.52
N ALA A 193 -12.46 -5.68 -4.43
CA ALA A 193 -12.55 -4.52 -5.28
C ALA A 193 -12.29 -5.01 -6.71
N SER A 194 -13.35 -5.38 -7.41
CA SER A 194 -13.32 -5.55 -8.84
C SER A 194 -13.13 -4.15 -9.41
N ILE A 195 -11.92 -3.84 -9.85
CA ILE A 195 -11.72 -2.74 -10.78
C ILE A 195 -12.53 -3.16 -12.02
N PRO A 196 -13.62 -2.45 -12.38
CA PRO A 196 -14.37 -2.83 -13.56
C PRO A 196 -13.47 -2.67 -14.77
N THR A 197 -13.02 -3.79 -15.32
CA THR A 197 -12.37 -3.82 -16.63
C THR A 197 -13.41 -3.38 -17.65
N LEU A 198 -13.28 -2.17 -18.17
CA LEU A 198 -14.05 -1.73 -19.33
C LEU A 198 -13.64 -2.65 -20.50
N LYS A 199 -14.46 -3.69 -20.74
CA LYS A 199 -14.39 -4.44 -22.00
C LYS A 199 -14.62 -3.42 -23.10
N GLY A 200 -13.60 -3.21 -23.92
CA GLY A 200 -13.73 -2.39 -25.13
C GLY A 200 -14.89 -2.91 -25.96
N VAL A 201 -15.84 -2.07 -26.21
CA VAL A 201 -16.85 -2.27 -27.27
C VAL A 201 -16.08 -2.07 -28.57
N MET A 202 -15.93 -3.15 -29.34
CA MET A 202 -15.54 -3.07 -30.75
C MET A 202 -16.61 -2.27 -31.53
#